data_4797004059918cf886a3f05c07043949
#
_entry.id   4797004059918cf886a3f05c07043949
#
_cell.length_a   1.000
_cell.length_b   1.000
_cell.length_c   1.000
_cell.angle_alpha   90.00
_cell.angle_beta   90.00
_cell.angle_gamma   90.00
#
_symmetry.space_group_name_H-M   'P 1'
#
loop_
_entity.id
_entity.type
_entity.pdbx_description
1 polymer ?
#
loop_
_entity_poly.entity_id
_entity_poly.type
_entity_poly.pdbx_seq_one_letter_code
_entity_poly.pdbx_strand_id
1 'polypeptide(L)'
;QYCLNTVQRKYPCSDCADACPKNIDIAAKEISWRGCTNCNLCVTACPTQAIHESSASLDTALANAGSAGDVVVVACDQHKGQANVRAHCLASIPWELVAALALKKPVVLKVKACRECQNDDLREGVHDLINSLKRFFGPEEFKKRIHSRVPEGAHAGSGASKRTAFEGAMSTVKRGAEELLSDIDK
;
A
#
# COMPACT_ATOMS: atom_id res chain seq x y z
N GLN A 1 -21.05 1.88 -2.92
CA GLN A 1 -22.09 1.75 -3.99
C GLN A 1 -21.66 2.41 -5.32
N TYR A 2 -20.38 2.39 -5.62
CA TYR A 2 -19.83 3.03 -6.84
C TYR A 2 -19.25 2.03 -7.82
N CYS A 3 -19.61 0.73 -7.71
CA CYS A 3 -19.16 -0.29 -8.64
C CYS A 3 -19.70 0.00 -10.05
N LEU A 4 -18.82 0.03 -11.06
CA LEU A 4 -19.21 0.34 -12.44
C LEU A 4 -20.26 -0.66 -12.96
N ASN A 5 -20.21 -1.93 -12.58
CA ASN A 5 -21.20 -2.93 -12.95
C ASN A 5 -22.59 -2.68 -12.35
N THR A 6 -22.68 -1.99 -11.24
CA THR A 6 -23.97 -1.65 -10.59
C THR A 6 -24.52 -0.32 -11.09
N VAL A 7 -23.66 0.64 -11.43
CA VAL A 7 -24.04 2.00 -11.84
C VAL A 7 -24.17 2.13 -13.34
N GLN A 8 -23.28 1.48 -14.12
CA GLN A 8 -23.25 1.57 -15.58
C GLN A 8 -23.25 0.17 -16.22
N ARG A 9 -24.43 -0.38 -16.43
CA ARG A 9 -24.59 -1.72 -17.06
C ARG A 9 -23.98 -1.87 -18.47
N LYS A 10 -23.62 -0.77 -19.13
CA LYS A 10 -23.04 -0.76 -20.49
C LYS A 10 -21.53 -0.98 -20.52
N TYR A 11 -20.83 -0.84 -19.38
CA TYR A 11 -19.38 -1.01 -19.28
C TYR A 11 -19.08 -2.13 -18.28
N PRO A 12 -18.95 -3.37 -18.76
CA PRO A 12 -18.58 -4.47 -17.90
C PRO A 12 -17.15 -4.21 -17.36
N CYS A 13 -17.03 -4.03 -16.05
CA CYS A 13 -15.75 -3.93 -15.37
C CYS A 13 -15.42 -5.27 -14.72
N SER A 14 -14.24 -5.81 -15.00
CA SER A 14 -13.73 -7.08 -14.44
C SER A 14 -12.46 -6.91 -13.59
N ASP A 15 -11.93 -5.68 -13.46
CA ASP A 15 -10.61 -5.43 -12.88
C ASP A 15 -10.36 -6.10 -11.53
N CYS A 16 -11.37 -6.12 -10.65
CA CYS A 16 -11.24 -6.79 -9.35
C CYS A 16 -11.27 -8.33 -9.45
N ALA A 17 -12.00 -8.88 -10.42
CA ALA A 17 -12.05 -10.33 -10.66
C ALA A 17 -10.75 -10.79 -11.34
N ASP A 18 -10.28 -10.04 -12.33
CA ASP A 18 -9.03 -10.31 -13.06
C ASP A 18 -7.80 -10.23 -12.16
N ALA A 19 -7.81 -9.30 -11.17
CA ALA A 19 -6.75 -9.20 -10.19
C ALA A 19 -6.79 -10.30 -9.10
N CYS A 20 -7.85 -11.11 -9.03
CA CYS A 20 -8.00 -12.10 -7.97
C CYS A 20 -7.27 -13.41 -8.29
N PRO A 21 -6.18 -13.78 -7.59
CA PRO A 21 -5.43 -15.00 -7.86
C PRO A 21 -6.23 -16.29 -7.54
N LYS A 22 -7.36 -16.16 -6.85
CA LYS A 22 -8.23 -17.28 -6.47
C LYS A 22 -9.52 -17.33 -7.32
N ASN A 23 -9.61 -16.51 -8.38
CA ASN A 23 -10.73 -16.45 -9.30
C ASN A 23 -12.10 -16.30 -8.60
N ILE A 24 -12.14 -15.50 -7.53
CA ILE A 24 -13.39 -15.19 -6.85
C ILE A 24 -14.17 -14.22 -7.71
N ASP A 25 -15.41 -14.59 -8.06
CA ASP A 25 -16.32 -13.69 -8.77
C ASP A 25 -16.84 -12.60 -7.83
N ILE A 26 -16.09 -11.49 -7.78
CA ILE A 26 -16.39 -10.34 -6.94
C ILE A 26 -17.52 -9.49 -7.55
N ALA A 27 -17.78 -9.65 -8.86
CA ALA A 27 -18.83 -8.94 -9.56
C ALA A 27 -20.21 -9.63 -9.45
N ALA A 28 -20.27 -10.84 -8.90
CA ALA A 28 -21.49 -11.57 -8.66
C ALA A 28 -22.42 -10.84 -7.68
N LYS A 29 -23.74 -11.08 -7.83
CA LYS A 29 -24.73 -10.52 -6.87
C LYS A 29 -24.51 -11.02 -5.45
N GLU A 30 -24.08 -12.26 -5.31
CA GLU A 30 -23.70 -12.90 -4.05
C GLU A 30 -22.25 -13.35 -4.16
N ILE A 31 -21.36 -12.71 -3.41
CA ILE A 31 -19.93 -13.01 -3.46
C ILE A 31 -19.64 -14.16 -2.49
N SER A 32 -19.13 -15.27 -3.02
CA SER A 32 -18.60 -16.35 -2.18
C SER A 32 -17.13 -16.09 -1.86
N TRP A 33 -16.83 -15.77 -0.64
CA TRP A 33 -15.45 -15.52 -0.17
C TRP A 33 -14.66 -16.80 0.16
N ARG A 34 -15.18 -17.98 -0.20
CA ARG A 34 -14.49 -19.24 0.03
C ARG A 34 -13.16 -19.24 -0.74
N GLY A 35 -12.06 -19.47 -0.03
CA GLY A 35 -10.71 -19.47 -0.61
C GLY A 35 -10.06 -18.09 -0.70
N CYS A 36 -10.71 -17.02 -0.25
CA CYS A 36 -10.10 -15.71 -0.18
C CYS A 36 -8.89 -15.72 0.76
N THR A 37 -7.75 -15.23 0.26
CA THR A 37 -6.50 -15.13 1.02
C THR A 37 -6.30 -13.76 1.66
N ASN A 38 -7.27 -12.88 1.53
CA ASN A 38 -7.22 -11.52 2.08
C ASN A 38 -6.04 -10.69 1.55
N CYS A 39 -5.61 -10.93 0.30
CA CYS A 39 -4.43 -10.27 -0.28
C CYS A 39 -4.65 -8.79 -0.67
N ASN A 40 -5.91 -8.34 -0.72
CA ASN A 40 -6.35 -6.99 -1.08
C ASN A 40 -6.03 -6.51 -2.52
N LEU A 41 -5.63 -7.39 -3.44
CA LEU A 41 -5.42 -7.01 -4.83
C LEU A 41 -6.69 -6.45 -5.49
N CYS A 42 -7.86 -7.02 -5.18
CA CYS A 42 -9.14 -6.53 -5.69
C CYS A 42 -9.48 -5.10 -5.20
N VAL A 43 -9.03 -4.73 -3.98
CA VAL A 43 -9.19 -3.39 -3.43
C VAL A 43 -8.37 -2.39 -4.24
N THR A 44 -7.10 -2.73 -4.50
CA THR A 44 -6.16 -1.88 -5.25
C THR A 44 -6.54 -1.77 -6.73
N ALA A 45 -7.03 -2.87 -7.32
CA ALA A 45 -7.43 -2.89 -8.73
C ALA A 45 -8.75 -2.16 -9.00
N CYS A 46 -9.58 -1.92 -7.99
CA CYS A 46 -10.89 -1.29 -8.19
C CYS A 46 -10.76 0.19 -8.56
N PRO A 47 -11.09 0.61 -9.80
CA PRO A 47 -10.88 1.98 -10.26
C PRO A 47 -11.78 3.01 -9.57
N THR A 48 -12.90 2.56 -9.01
CA THR A 48 -13.86 3.41 -8.31
C THR A 48 -13.80 3.27 -6.80
N GLN A 49 -12.86 2.48 -6.29
CA GLN A 49 -12.73 2.18 -4.86
C GLN A 49 -14.04 1.66 -4.22
N ALA A 50 -14.84 0.93 -4.99
CA ALA A 50 -16.09 0.34 -4.49
C ALA A 50 -15.86 -0.83 -3.52
N ILE A 51 -14.66 -1.39 -3.51
CA ILE A 51 -14.21 -2.42 -2.58
C ILE A 51 -13.29 -1.73 -1.57
N HIS A 52 -13.61 -1.88 -0.31
CA HIS A 52 -12.87 -1.27 0.79
C HIS A 52 -12.23 -2.32 1.68
N GLU A 53 -11.06 -2.00 2.18
CA GLU A 53 -10.44 -2.75 3.25
C GLU A 53 -11.03 -2.34 4.60
N SER A 54 -11.26 -3.30 5.48
CA SER A 54 -11.84 -3.04 6.80
C SER A 54 -10.82 -2.57 7.85
N SER A 55 -9.52 -2.73 7.61
CA SER A 55 -8.53 -2.69 8.69
C SER A 55 -7.46 -1.62 8.62
N ALA A 56 -7.05 -1.13 7.46
CA ALA A 56 -6.03 -0.10 7.37
C ALA A 56 -6.17 0.73 6.11
N SER A 57 -6.60 1.96 6.25
CA SER A 57 -6.61 2.90 5.14
C SER A 57 -5.19 3.32 4.76
N LEU A 58 -5.02 3.75 3.53
CA LEU A 58 -3.81 4.41 3.02
C LEU A 58 -3.36 5.53 3.96
N ASP A 59 -4.29 6.26 4.53
CA ASP A 59 -4.05 7.35 5.50
C ASP A 59 -3.34 6.84 6.75
N THR A 60 -3.73 5.68 7.28
CA THR A 60 -3.06 5.06 8.43
C THR A 60 -1.63 4.65 8.07
N ALA A 61 -1.42 4.11 6.87
CA ALA A 61 -0.08 3.74 6.41
C ALA A 61 0.82 4.98 6.25
N LEU A 62 0.29 6.08 5.70
CA LEU A 62 1.02 7.35 5.56
C LEU A 62 1.31 8.00 6.92
N ALA A 63 0.37 7.96 7.85
CA ALA A 63 0.57 8.47 9.21
C ALA A 63 1.65 7.67 9.95
N ASN A 64 1.65 6.34 9.83
CA ASN A 64 2.68 5.48 10.39
C ASN A 64 4.06 5.75 9.76
N ALA A 65 4.09 6.02 8.46
CA ALA A 65 5.32 6.41 7.77
C ALA A 65 5.87 7.75 8.23
N GLY A 66 5.00 8.71 8.60
CA GLY A 66 5.39 10.00 9.16
C GLY A 66 6.16 9.89 10.47
N SER A 67 5.81 8.90 11.31
CA SER A 67 6.48 8.62 12.59
C SER A 67 7.68 7.67 12.47
N ALA A 68 8.03 7.21 11.27
CA ALA A 68 9.22 6.41 11.05
C ALA A 68 10.50 7.20 11.40
N GLY A 69 11.52 6.49 11.88
CA GLY A 69 12.85 7.06 12.12
C GLY A 69 13.53 7.49 10.81
N ASP A 70 14.74 7.02 10.60
CA ASP A 70 15.53 7.37 9.40
C ASP A 70 15.04 6.67 8.14
N VAL A 71 14.38 5.51 8.30
CA VAL A 71 13.86 4.70 7.20
C VAL A 71 12.42 4.27 7.46
N VAL A 72 11.63 4.09 6.38
CA VAL A 72 10.27 3.55 6.44
C VAL A 72 10.31 2.05 6.13
N VAL A 73 9.93 1.22 7.09
CA VAL A 73 9.84 -0.22 6.90
C VAL A 73 8.44 -0.60 6.45
N VAL A 74 8.35 -1.19 5.26
CA VAL A 74 7.11 -1.69 4.66
C VAL A 74 7.15 -3.21 4.63
N ALA A 75 6.12 -3.85 5.16
CA ALA A 75 6.05 -5.31 5.28
C ALA A 75 4.62 -5.83 5.05
N CYS A 76 4.51 -7.11 4.71
CA CYS A 76 3.24 -7.83 4.72
C CYS A 76 2.97 -8.47 6.09
N ASP A 77 1.75 -9.01 6.27
CA ASP A 77 1.33 -9.67 7.52
C ASP A 77 2.16 -10.92 7.86
N GLN A 78 2.78 -11.56 6.86
CA GLN A 78 3.66 -12.70 7.10
C GLN A 78 5.00 -12.30 7.74
N HIS A 79 5.37 -11.03 7.72
CA HIS A 79 6.58 -10.55 8.35
C HIS A 79 6.39 -10.40 9.87
N LYS A 80 7.11 -11.19 10.66
CA LYS A 80 7.00 -11.20 12.14
C LYS A 80 7.68 -10.02 12.85
N GLY A 81 8.50 -9.23 12.11
CA GLY A 81 9.23 -8.10 12.68
C GLY A 81 8.42 -6.81 12.71
N GLN A 82 9.03 -5.75 13.24
CA GLN A 82 8.45 -4.40 13.23
C GLN A 82 8.35 -3.85 11.81
N ALA A 83 7.29 -3.10 11.54
CA ALA A 83 7.08 -2.37 10.30
C ALA A 83 6.32 -1.06 10.59
N ASN A 84 6.65 0.00 9.87
CA ASN A 84 5.94 1.28 9.93
C ASN A 84 4.66 1.24 9.09
N VAL A 85 4.73 0.57 7.94
CA VAL A 85 3.60 0.33 7.05
C VAL A 85 3.39 -1.18 6.94
N ARG A 86 2.19 -1.64 7.24
CA ARG A 86 1.84 -3.05 7.14
C ARG A 86 0.66 -3.23 6.21
N ALA A 87 0.80 -4.12 5.23
CA ALA A 87 -0.25 -4.53 4.32
C ALA A 87 -0.47 -6.04 4.39
N HIS A 88 -1.63 -6.53 3.98
CA HIS A 88 -1.86 -7.98 3.91
C HIS A 88 -0.89 -8.66 2.94
N CYS A 89 -0.65 -8.04 1.79
CA CYS A 89 0.36 -8.47 0.83
C CYS A 89 1.11 -7.26 0.26
N LEU A 90 2.42 -7.38 0.01
CA LEU A 90 3.19 -6.32 -0.64
C LEU A 90 2.73 -6.07 -2.08
N ALA A 91 2.22 -7.10 -2.77
CA ALA A 91 1.69 -6.96 -4.12
C ALA A 91 0.45 -6.06 -4.21
N SER A 92 -0.29 -5.87 -3.09
CA SER A 92 -1.44 -4.97 -3.06
C SER A 92 -1.09 -3.51 -2.78
N ILE A 93 0.18 -3.18 -2.55
CA ILE A 93 0.60 -1.80 -2.31
C ILE A 93 0.84 -1.13 -3.66
N PRO A 94 0.14 -0.02 -3.99
CA PRO A 94 0.44 0.76 -5.18
C PRO A 94 1.92 1.18 -5.19
N TRP A 95 2.62 0.97 -6.30
CA TRP A 95 4.03 1.34 -6.41
C TRP A 95 4.23 2.85 -6.23
N GLU A 96 3.24 3.66 -6.64
CA GLU A 96 3.23 5.11 -6.48
C GLU A 96 3.31 5.52 -5.01
N LEU A 97 2.62 4.79 -4.13
CA LEU A 97 2.70 5.03 -2.69
C LEU A 97 4.11 4.78 -2.17
N VAL A 98 4.71 3.65 -2.55
CA VAL A 98 6.07 3.32 -2.14
C VAL A 98 7.06 4.35 -2.69
N ALA A 99 6.86 4.81 -3.92
CA ALA A 99 7.66 5.87 -4.52
C ALA A 99 7.52 7.19 -3.75
N ALA A 100 6.30 7.59 -3.41
CA ALA A 100 6.05 8.80 -2.63
C ALA A 100 6.72 8.75 -1.24
N LEU A 101 6.69 7.61 -0.56
CA LEU A 101 7.42 7.40 0.68
C LEU A 101 8.92 7.50 0.46
N ALA A 102 9.43 6.85 -0.60
CA ALA A 102 10.86 6.81 -0.91
C ALA A 102 11.44 8.17 -1.36
N LEU A 103 10.61 9.08 -1.84
CA LEU A 103 11.01 10.47 -2.10
C LEU A 103 11.30 11.24 -0.79
N LYS A 104 10.63 10.88 0.30
CA LYS A 104 10.80 11.53 1.60
C LYS A 104 11.89 10.88 2.46
N LYS A 105 11.91 9.55 2.53
CA LYS A 105 12.85 8.76 3.34
C LYS A 105 13.16 7.45 2.64
N PRO A 106 14.34 6.84 2.82
CA PRO A 106 14.62 5.50 2.29
C PRO A 106 13.59 4.48 2.77
N VAL A 107 13.14 3.62 1.88
CA VAL A 107 12.14 2.59 2.15
C VAL A 107 12.79 1.22 2.20
N VAL A 108 12.45 0.44 3.22
CA VAL A 108 12.88 -0.96 3.38
C VAL A 108 11.70 -1.87 3.09
N LEU A 109 11.73 -2.58 1.95
CA LEU A 109 10.72 -3.58 1.60
C LEU A 109 11.11 -4.96 2.16
N LYS A 110 10.30 -5.51 3.06
CA LYS A 110 10.56 -6.81 3.71
C LYS A 110 10.11 -7.99 2.84
N VAL A 111 10.72 -8.12 1.67
CA VAL A 111 10.40 -9.14 0.65
C VAL A 111 10.87 -10.56 1.01
N LYS A 112 11.69 -10.75 2.05
CA LYS A 112 12.19 -12.07 2.43
C LYS A 112 11.04 -13.04 2.78
N ALA A 113 9.99 -12.55 3.41
CA ALA A 113 8.81 -13.34 3.75
C ALA A 113 8.07 -13.89 2.52
N CYS A 114 8.22 -13.26 1.35
CA CYS A 114 7.61 -13.73 0.11
C CYS A 114 8.19 -15.06 -0.39
N ARG A 115 9.41 -15.43 0.03
CA ARG A 115 10.04 -16.71 -0.36
C ARG A 115 9.38 -17.92 0.29
N GLU A 116 8.81 -17.72 1.48
CA GLU A 116 8.16 -18.76 2.30
C GLU A 116 6.63 -18.60 2.29
N CYS A 117 6.12 -17.68 1.45
CA CYS A 117 4.70 -17.38 1.38
C CYS A 117 3.94 -18.51 0.70
N GLN A 118 2.83 -18.94 1.28
CA GLN A 118 1.94 -19.96 0.70
C GLN A 118 1.19 -19.48 -0.55
N ASN A 119 1.20 -18.18 -0.81
CA ASN A 119 0.55 -17.56 -1.95
C ASN A 119 1.59 -17.27 -3.05
N ASP A 120 2.09 -18.32 -3.70
CA ASP A 120 3.09 -18.22 -4.78
C ASP A 120 2.61 -17.32 -5.93
N ASP A 121 1.31 -17.38 -6.23
CA ASP A 121 0.64 -16.57 -7.26
C ASP A 121 0.84 -15.06 -7.08
N LEU A 122 1.15 -14.60 -5.86
CA LEU A 122 1.35 -13.17 -5.56
C LEU A 122 2.79 -12.69 -5.72
N ARG A 123 3.74 -13.59 -5.97
CA ARG A 123 5.16 -13.21 -6.13
C ARG A 123 5.38 -12.33 -7.36
N GLU A 124 4.67 -12.62 -8.44
CA GLU A 124 4.75 -11.82 -9.67
C GLU A 124 4.37 -10.36 -9.40
N GLY A 125 3.27 -10.11 -8.67
CA GLY A 125 2.87 -8.76 -8.29
C GLY A 125 3.92 -8.02 -7.45
N VAL A 126 4.68 -8.73 -6.59
CA VAL A 126 5.80 -8.12 -5.86
C VAL A 126 6.98 -7.80 -6.79
N HIS A 127 7.23 -8.65 -7.80
CA HIS A 127 8.23 -8.36 -8.83
C HIS A 127 7.84 -7.14 -9.65
N ASP A 128 6.56 -7.00 -10.01
CA ASP A 128 6.03 -5.85 -10.76
C ASP A 128 6.13 -4.56 -9.97
N LEU A 129 5.83 -4.59 -8.67
CA LEU A 129 6.06 -3.47 -7.75
C LEU A 129 7.54 -3.02 -7.82
N ILE A 130 8.48 -3.95 -7.64
CA ILE A 130 9.92 -3.65 -7.64
C ILE A 130 10.37 -3.13 -9.02
N ASN A 131 9.89 -3.73 -10.11
CA ASN A 131 10.24 -3.32 -11.46
C ASN A 131 9.68 -1.93 -11.80
N SER A 132 8.48 -1.59 -11.33
CA SER A 132 7.90 -0.26 -11.49
C SER A 132 8.70 0.80 -10.75
N LEU A 133 9.13 0.52 -9.52
CA LEU A 133 10.01 1.40 -8.75
C LEU A 133 11.39 1.58 -9.41
N LYS A 134 11.96 0.51 -9.97
CA LYS A 134 13.23 0.61 -10.73
C LYS A 134 13.10 1.47 -11.97
N ARG A 135 11.99 1.34 -12.71
CA ARG A 135 11.71 2.17 -13.90
C ARG A 135 11.53 3.63 -13.53
N PHE A 136 10.84 3.90 -12.43
CA PHE A 136 10.56 5.26 -11.96
C PHE A 136 11.81 6.00 -11.50
N PHE A 137 12.62 5.38 -10.63
CA PHE A 137 13.80 6.03 -10.06
C PHE A 137 15.05 5.91 -10.92
N GLY A 138 15.11 4.93 -11.81
CA GLY A 138 16.37 4.52 -12.44
C GLY A 138 17.28 3.75 -11.47
N PRO A 139 18.34 3.07 -11.98
CA PRO A 139 19.11 2.09 -11.22
C PRO A 139 19.85 2.70 -10.01
N GLU A 140 20.40 3.90 -10.15
CA GLU A 140 21.21 4.52 -9.10
C GLU A 140 20.36 5.08 -7.95
N GLU A 141 19.29 5.81 -8.26
CA GLU A 141 18.39 6.35 -7.25
C GLU A 141 17.57 5.24 -6.58
N PHE A 142 17.20 4.18 -7.33
CA PHE A 142 16.55 3.01 -6.74
C PHE A 142 17.40 2.39 -5.64
N LYS A 143 18.71 2.17 -5.86
CA LYS A 143 19.63 1.59 -4.86
C LYS A 143 19.75 2.45 -3.60
N LYS A 144 19.67 3.77 -3.74
CA LYS A 144 19.75 4.71 -2.61
C LYS A 144 18.46 4.75 -1.79
N ARG A 145 17.31 4.55 -2.44
CA ARG A 145 15.99 4.79 -1.85
C ARG A 145 15.25 3.52 -1.43
N ILE A 146 15.50 2.40 -2.10
CA ILE A 146 14.79 1.14 -1.87
C ILE A 146 15.76 0.06 -1.41
N HIS A 147 15.53 -0.46 -0.23
CA HIS A 147 16.39 -1.46 0.41
C HIS A 147 15.60 -2.72 0.76
N SER A 148 16.27 -3.86 0.87
CA SER A 148 15.69 -5.11 1.40
C SER A 148 16.00 -5.32 2.89
N ARG A 149 16.97 -4.56 3.42
CA ARG A 149 17.40 -4.58 4.83
C ARG A 149 17.56 -3.13 5.31
N VAL A 150 17.39 -2.94 6.62
CA VAL A 150 17.69 -1.64 7.24
C VAL A 150 19.18 -1.37 7.06
N PRO A 151 19.58 -0.21 6.50
CA PRO A 151 20.98 0.17 6.39
C PRO A 151 21.66 0.24 7.76
N GLU A 152 22.96 -0.03 7.82
CA GLU A 152 23.73 0.08 9.05
C GLU A 152 23.65 1.50 9.60
N GLY A 153 23.40 1.61 10.92
CA GLY A 153 23.26 2.90 11.60
C GLY A 153 21.92 3.60 11.42
N ALA A 154 21.02 3.09 10.58
CA ALA A 154 19.67 3.66 10.42
C ALA A 154 18.67 3.04 11.40
N HIS A 155 17.77 3.87 11.94
CA HIS A 155 16.70 3.43 12.85
C HIS A 155 15.34 3.46 12.15
N ALA A 156 14.61 2.35 12.26
CA ALA A 156 13.25 2.22 11.71
C ALA A 156 12.18 2.99 12.50
N GLY A 157 12.53 3.54 13.66
CA GLY A 157 11.57 4.12 14.60
C GLY A 157 10.61 3.06 15.20
N SER A 158 10.04 3.34 16.34
CA SER A 158 8.93 2.55 16.88
C SER A 158 7.67 2.90 16.09
N GLY A 159 6.99 1.91 15.54
CA GLY A 159 5.69 2.13 14.89
C GLY A 159 4.77 2.90 15.84
N ALA A 160 4.13 3.97 15.36
CA ALA A 160 3.27 4.80 16.18
C ALA A 160 2.11 3.97 16.76
N SER A 161 1.83 4.17 18.04
CA SER A 161 0.59 3.70 18.65
C SER A 161 -0.60 4.26 17.85
N LYS A 162 -1.69 3.49 17.68
CA LYS A 162 -2.88 3.88 16.91
C LYS A 162 -3.43 5.27 17.26
N ARG A 163 -3.24 5.73 18.52
CA ARG A 163 -3.69 7.05 19.00
C ARG A 163 -2.85 8.21 18.48
N THR A 164 -1.52 8.10 18.53
CA THR A 164 -0.60 9.15 18.06
C THR A 164 -0.58 9.29 16.54
N ALA A 165 -0.85 8.22 15.81
CA ALA A 165 -0.95 8.25 14.35
C ALA A 165 -2.14 9.09 13.86
N PHE A 166 -3.30 8.98 14.52
CA PHE A 166 -4.50 9.74 14.17
C PHE A 166 -4.34 11.25 14.43
N GLU A 167 -3.77 11.63 15.57
CA GLU A 167 -3.50 13.03 15.91
C GLU A 167 -2.47 13.66 14.97
N GLY A 168 -1.42 12.92 14.57
CA GLY A 168 -0.41 13.38 13.63
C GLY A 168 -0.97 13.58 12.21
N ALA A 169 -1.83 12.68 11.73
CA ALA A 169 -2.46 12.79 10.41
C ALA A 169 -3.39 14.00 10.33
N MET A 170 -4.24 14.20 11.34
CA MET A 170 -5.16 15.34 11.42
C MET A 170 -4.42 16.69 11.45
N SER A 171 -3.30 16.78 12.17
CA SER A 171 -2.50 18.00 12.23
C SER A 171 -1.82 18.33 10.91
N THR A 172 -1.38 17.30 10.16
CA THR A 172 -0.71 17.48 8.87
C THR A 172 -1.69 17.87 7.78
N VAL A 173 -2.88 17.26 7.74
CA VAL A 173 -3.96 17.61 6.81
C VAL A 173 -4.46 19.03 7.07
N LYS A 174 -4.65 19.41 8.35
CA LYS A 174 -5.10 20.74 8.73
C LYS A 174 -4.10 21.84 8.31
N ARG A 175 -2.80 21.59 8.52
CA ARG A 175 -1.73 22.52 8.12
C ARG A 175 -1.61 22.68 6.62
N GLY A 176 -1.69 21.59 5.84
CA GLY A 176 -1.69 21.62 4.38
C GLY A 176 -2.91 22.33 3.79
N ALA A 177 -4.09 22.20 4.40
CA ALA A 177 -5.29 22.92 4.00
C ALA A 177 -5.21 24.44 4.30
N GLU A 178 -4.64 24.81 5.44
CA GLU A 178 -4.42 26.22 5.82
C GLU A 178 -3.39 26.89 4.91
N GLU A 179 -2.30 26.22 4.52
CA GLU A 179 -1.32 26.74 3.54
C GLU A 179 -1.93 26.93 2.16
N LEU A 180 -2.71 25.95 1.65
CA LEU A 180 -3.39 26.07 0.36
C LEU A 180 -4.42 27.19 0.34
N LEU A 181 -5.18 27.39 1.42
CA LEU A 181 -6.14 28.49 1.52
C LEU A 181 -5.44 29.85 1.56
N SER A 182 -4.30 29.96 2.25
CA SER A 182 -3.52 31.21 2.30
C SER A 182 -2.91 31.63 0.97
N ASP A 183 -2.66 30.68 0.07
CA ASP A 183 -2.13 30.95 -1.28
C ASP A 183 -3.21 31.32 -2.32
N ILE A 184 -4.49 31.03 -2.00
CA ILE A 184 -5.63 31.43 -2.85
C ILE A 184 -6.07 32.86 -2.56
N ASP A 185 -5.84 33.37 -1.33
CA ASP A 185 -6.24 34.71 -0.89
C ASP A 185 -5.17 35.80 -1.15
N LYS A 186 -4.10 35.49 -1.91
CA LYS A 186 -3.07 36.43 -2.39
C LYS A 186 -3.18 36.69 -3.86
#